data_142da2aadc5c859029bb34ea121ba094
#
_entry.id   142da2aadc5c859029bb34ea121ba094
#
_cell.length_a   1.000
_cell.length_b   1.000
_cell.length_c   1.000
_cell.angle_alpha   90.00
_cell.angle_beta   90.00
_cell.angle_gamma   90.00
#
_symmetry.space_group_name_H-M   'P 1'
#
loop_
_entity.id
_entity.type
_entity.pdbx_description
1 polymer ?
#
loop_
_entity_poly.entity_id
_entity_poly.type
_entity_poly.pdbx_seq_one_letter_code
_entity_poly.pdbx_strand_id
1 'polypeptide(L)'
;MIEGEDIKKLIPQREPFIMVDGFEEGEDNNSAVTTLSVSPGNYFMLPDGTMSETGLIEHLAQSCSALSGAHALKQASDHPPVGLIGEVKHFNCHRRPKLGERIKSTITFGMTFGNVTLATGQAFVDEEMIADINLKIFIQ
;
A
#
# COMPACT_ATOMS: atom_id res chain seq x y z
N MET A 1 14.22 7.24 2.42
CA MET A 1 12.75 7.16 2.25
C MET A 1 12.33 7.86 0.96
N ILE A 2 11.43 7.26 0.21
CA ILE A 2 10.86 7.86 -1.01
C ILE A 2 9.54 8.51 -0.64
N GLU A 3 9.34 9.77 -1.02
CA GLU A 3 8.18 10.57 -0.62
C GLU A 3 7.70 11.49 -1.73
N GLY A 4 6.46 11.99 -1.57
CA GLY A 4 5.90 13.01 -2.46
C GLY A 4 5.82 12.54 -3.90
N GLU A 5 6.22 13.41 -4.83
CA GLU A 5 6.14 13.09 -6.26
C GLU A 5 6.98 11.86 -6.66
N ASP A 6 8.02 11.54 -5.89
CA ASP A 6 8.86 10.37 -6.19
C ASP A 6 8.15 9.04 -5.99
N ILE A 7 7.06 9.01 -5.24
CA ILE A 7 6.21 7.83 -5.12
C ILE A 7 5.70 7.38 -6.50
N LYS A 8 5.48 8.31 -7.41
CA LYS A 8 5.00 8.00 -8.77
C LYS A 8 5.97 7.15 -9.58
N LYS A 9 7.23 7.07 -9.16
CA LYS A 9 8.23 6.19 -9.78
C LYS A 9 8.01 4.73 -9.38
N LEU A 10 7.27 4.48 -8.29
CA LEU A 10 7.05 3.15 -7.74
C LEU A 10 5.69 2.58 -8.08
N ILE A 11 4.68 3.43 -8.29
CA ILE A 11 3.30 2.99 -8.49
C ILE A 11 2.73 3.56 -9.80
N PRO A 12 1.83 2.83 -10.47
CA PRO A 12 1.19 3.33 -11.69
C PRO A 12 0.00 4.26 -11.42
N GLN A 13 -0.56 4.22 -10.21
CA GLN A 13 -1.72 5.04 -9.85
C GLN A 13 -1.38 6.53 -9.87
N ARG A 14 -2.38 7.37 -10.12
CA ARG A 14 -2.22 8.83 -10.17
C ARG A 14 -3.38 9.50 -9.42
N GLU A 15 -3.24 10.80 -9.15
CA GLU A 15 -4.30 11.55 -8.48
C GLU A 15 -5.64 11.40 -9.23
N PRO A 16 -6.75 11.35 -8.53
CA PRO A 16 -6.93 11.50 -7.08
C PRO A 16 -6.82 10.18 -6.30
N PHE A 17 -6.27 9.11 -6.90
CA PHE A 17 -6.33 7.76 -6.37
C PHE A 17 -5.04 7.32 -5.66
N ILE A 18 -4.04 8.19 -5.54
CA ILE A 18 -2.80 7.83 -4.85
C ILE A 18 -3.07 7.70 -3.35
N MET A 19 -2.73 6.52 -2.81
CA MET A 19 -2.99 6.18 -1.41
C MET A 19 -1.71 5.80 -0.66
N VAL A 20 -0.56 6.30 -1.11
CA VAL A 20 0.74 6.14 -0.43
C VAL A 20 1.50 7.46 -0.53
N ASP A 21 1.95 7.97 0.62
CA ASP A 21 2.75 9.21 0.68
C ASP A 21 4.24 8.93 0.76
N GLY A 22 4.62 7.86 1.44
CA GLY A 22 6.02 7.53 1.69
C GLY A 22 6.28 6.04 1.63
N PHE A 23 7.51 5.68 1.30
CA PHE A 23 7.92 4.29 1.12
C PHE A 23 9.34 4.11 1.61
N GLU A 24 9.58 3.05 2.37
CA GLU A 24 10.90 2.64 2.79
C GLU A 24 11.00 1.12 2.70
N GLU A 25 11.96 0.63 1.93
CA GLU A 25 12.16 -0.80 1.77
C GLU A 25 12.81 -1.40 3.01
N GLY A 26 12.37 -2.61 3.39
CA GLY A 26 13.00 -3.35 4.49
C GLY A 26 14.33 -3.98 4.07
N GLU A 27 15.06 -4.51 5.05
CA GLU A 27 16.41 -5.03 4.82
C GLU A 27 16.45 -6.30 3.98
N ASP A 28 15.36 -7.08 3.99
CA ASP A 28 15.31 -8.39 3.34
C ASP A 28 14.80 -8.34 1.89
N ASN A 29 14.56 -7.16 1.33
CA ASN A 29 13.99 -6.94 -0.01
C ASN A 29 12.57 -7.48 -0.20
N ASN A 30 12.00 -8.14 0.79
CA ASN A 30 10.65 -8.71 0.70
C ASN A 30 9.65 -7.97 1.56
N SER A 31 10.05 -6.88 2.17
CA SER A 31 9.18 -6.09 3.03
C SER A 31 9.39 -4.60 2.79
N ALA A 32 8.41 -3.84 3.21
CA ALA A 32 8.45 -2.38 3.13
C ALA A 32 7.57 -1.77 4.20
N VAL A 33 7.87 -0.52 4.52
CA VAL A 33 7.01 0.33 5.36
C VAL A 33 6.51 1.46 4.48
N THR A 34 5.21 1.71 4.52
CA THR A 34 4.60 2.82 3.78
C THR A 34 3.84 3.72 4.73
N THR A 35 3.57 4.93 4.28
CA THR A 35 2.81 5.90 5.06
C THR A 35 1.74 6.56 4.21
N LEU A 36 0.67 7.00 4.87
CA LEU A 36 -0.38 7.80 4.26
C LEU A 36 -0.97 8.72 5.32
N SER A 37 -0.95 10.03 5.05
CA SER A 37 -1.66 11.00 5.87
C SER A 37 -3.12 11.07 5.41
N VAL A 38 -4.05 10.91 6.35
CA VAL A 38 -5.48 10.97 6.03
C VAL A 38 -5.90 12.43 5.93
N SER A 39 -6.01 12.94 4.70
CA SER A 39 -6.24 14.35 4.42
C SER A 39 -7.69 14.62 3.99
N PRO A 40 -8.16 15.88 4.11
CA PRO A 40 -9.54 16.23 3.73
C PRO A 40 -9.86 15.95 2.26
N GLY A 41 -8.85 16.02 1.37
CA GLY A 41 -9.04 15.80 -0.06
C GLY A 41 -8.95 14.34 -0.48
N ASN A 42 -8.78 13.42 0.45
CA ASN A 42 -8.66 12.01 0.13
C ASN A 42 -9.97 11.49 -0.50
N TYR A 43 -9.84 10.78 -1.62
CA TYR A 43 -10.96 10.27 -2.40
C TYR A 43 -11.88 9.34 -1.59
N PHE A 44 -11.34 8.64 -0.60
CA PHE A 44 -12.05 7.60 0.16
C PHE A 44 -12.62 8.10 1.50
N MET A 45 -12.63 9.42 1.73
CA MET A 45 -13.21 9.96 2.96
C MET A 45 -14.72 9.80 2.98
N LEU A 46 -15.23 9.45 4.16
CA LEU A 46 -16.66 9.33 4.43
C LEU A 46 -17.18 10.59 5.13
N PRO A 47 -18.50 10.84 5.09
CA PRO A 47 -19.07 12.02 5.75
C PRO A 47 -18.80 12.10 7.25
N ASP A 48 -18.55 10.97 7.92
CA ASP A 48 -18.28 10.93 9.36
C ASP A 48 -16.86 11.31 9.75
N GLY A 49 -16.01 11.68 8.76
CA GLY A 49 -14.63 12.08 9.04
C GLY A 49 -13.65 10.92 9.10
N THR A 50 -14.05 9.74 8.70
CA THR A 50 -13.17 8.57 8.61
C THR A 50 -12.93 8.18 7.17
N MET A 51 -11.84 7.44 6.92
CA MET A 51 -11.57 6.86 5.61
C MET A 51 -12.25 5.51 5.51
N SER A 52 -12.87 5.20 4.36
CA SER A 52 -13.56 3.93 4.14
C SER A 52 -12.62 2.75 4.21
N GLU A 53 -13.18 1.56 4.48
CA GLU A 53 -12.40 0.32 4.43
C GLU A 53 -11.85 0.05 3.03
N THR A 54 -12.57 0.43 1.99
CA THR A 54 -12.08 0.35 0.61
C THR A 54 -10.81 1.16 0.45
N GLY A 55 -10.74 2.34 1.06
CA GLY A 55 -9.52 3.16 1.06
C GLY A 55 -8.35 2.49 1.76
N LEU A 56 -8.60 1.79 2.87
CA LEU A 56 -7.55 1.01 3.55
C LEU A 56 -7.03 -0.11 2.66
N ILE A 57 -7.92 -0.84 2.00
CA ILE A 57 -7.54 -1.92 1.09
C ILE A 57 -6.70 -1.35 -0.06
N GLU A 58 -7.14 -0.22 -0.63
CA GLU A 58 -6.41 0.44 -1.70
C GLU A 58 -5.02 0.90 -1.25
N HIS A 59 -4.92 1.48 -0.06
CA HIS A 59 -3.63 1.87 0.52
C HIS A 59 -2.68 0.68 0.63
N LEU A 60 -3.17 -0.43 1.19
CA LEU A 60 -2.34 -1.63 1.37
C LEU A 60 -1.95 -2.26 0.03
N ALA A 61 -2.87 -2.26 -0.94
CA ALA A 61 -2.58 -2.76 -2.28
C ALA A 61 -1.54 -1.91 -3.00
N GLN A 62 -1.67 -0.58 -2.92
CA GLN A 62 -0.67 0.33 -3.51
C GLN A 62 0.67 0.21 -2.80
N SER A 63 0.68 -0.07 -1.50
CA SER A 63 1.90 -0.33 -0.77
C SER A 63 2.63 -1.55 -1.34
N CYS A 64 1.90 -2.59 -1.69
CA CYS A 64 2.47 -3.76 -2.37
C CYS A 64 2.99 -3.39 -3.77
N SER A 65 2.23 -2.59 -4.52
CA SER A 65 2.68 -2.09 -5.83
C SER A 65 3.98 -1.29 -5.71
N ALA A 66 4.11 -0.49 -4.66
CA ALA A 66 5.32 0.29 -4.42
C ALA A 66 6.54 -0.61 -4.19
N LEU A 67 6.36 -1.71 -3.45
CA LEU A 67 7.45 -2.66 -3.25
C LEU A 67 7.85 -3.33 -4.57
N SER A 68 6.87 -3.73 -5.38
CA SER A 68 7.14 -4.28 -6.72
C SER A 68 7.83 -3.24 -7.60
N GLY A 69 7.41 -1.97 -7.52
CA GLY A 69 8.03 -0.87 -8.25
C GLY A 69 9.47 -0.64 -7.85
N ALA A 70 9.76 -0.73 -6.55
CA ALA A 70 11.13 -0.61 -6.04
C ALA A 70 12.02 -1.73 -6.59
N HIS A 71 11.50 -2.95 -6.63
CA HIS A 71 12.22 -4.07 -7.24
C HIS A 71 12.50 -3.83 -8.73
N ALA A 72 11.51 -3.31 -9.47
CA ALA A 72 11.66 -3.01 -10.89
C ALA A 72 12.73 -1.94 -11.14
N LEU A 73 12.79 -0.90 -10.31
CA LEU A 73 13.81 0.13 -10.42
C LEU A 73 15.20 -0.44 -10.24
N LYS A 74 15.40 -1.38 -9.33
CA LYS A 74 16.68 -2.05 -9.13
C LYS A 74 17.11 -2.85 -10.35
N GLN A 75 16.14 -3.28 -11.18
CA GLN A 75 16.38 -4.00 -12.42
C GLN A 75 16.43 -3.08 -13.63
N ALA A 76 16.59 -1.77 -13.39
CA ALA A 76 16.70 -0.72 -14.42
C ALA A 76 15.47 -0.63 -15.33
N SER A 77 14.29 -0.91 -14.80
CA SER A 77 13.03 -0.71 -15.53
C SER A 77 12.67 0.78 -15.56
N ASP A 78 12.18 1.26 -16.71
CA ASP A 78 11.85 2.67 -16.90
C ASP A 78 10.53 3.09 -16.24
N HIS A 79 9.68 2.14 -15.91
CA HIS A 79 8.36 2.43 -15.33
C HIS A 79 7.97 1.31 -14.38
N PRO A 80 7.09 1.61 -13.40
CA PRO A 80 6.63 0.60 -12.46
C PRO A 80 5.79 -0.46 -13.16
N PRO A 81 5.88 -1.73 -12.73
CA PRO A 81 4.99 -2.77 -13.24
C PRO A 81 3.56 -2.49 -12.82
N VAL A 82 2.60 -2.92 -13.62
CA VAL A 82 1.21 -2.88 -13.23
C VAL A 82 0.92 -4.10 -12.37
N GLY A 83 0.65 -3.87 -11.08
CA GLY A 83 0.24 -4.92 -10.17
C GLY A 83 -1.28 -4.91 -10.06
N LEU A 84 -1.89 -6.06 -10.23
CA LEU A 84 -3.32 -6.22 -10.08
C LEU A 84 -3.61 -7.08 -8.86
N ILE A 85 -4.56 -6.63 -8.02
CA ILE A 85 -5.04 -7.46 -6.93
C ILE A 85 -5.87 -8.58 -7.58
N GLY A 86 -5.43 -9.82 -7.42
CA GLY A 86 -6.19 -10.97 -7.89
C GLY A 86 -7.26 -11.36 -6.89
N GLU A 87 -6.94 -11.27 -5.60
CA GLU A 87 -7.85 -11.68 -4.55
C GLU A 87 -7.45 -11.09 -3.21
N VAL A 88 -8.42 -10.53 -2.50
CA VAL A 88 -8.27 -10.21 -1.09
C VAL A 88 -8.76 -11.45 -0.33
N LYS A 89 -7.83 -12.19 0.27
CA LYS A 89 -8.16 -13.45 0.95
C LYS A 89 -8.74 -13.21 2.33
N HIS A 90 -8.29 -12.16 2.99
CA HIS A 90 -8.63 -11.92 4.37
C HIS A 90 -8.37 -10.44 4.65
N PHE A 91 -9.35 -9.78 5.21
CA PHE A 91 -9.23 -8.38 5.60
C PHE A 91 -9.98 -8.15 6.90
N ASN A 92 -9.26 -7.66 7.91
CA ASN A 92 -9.84 -7.25 9.18
C ASN A 92 -9.62 -5.76 9.35
N CYS A 93 -10.71 -5.02 9.57
CA CYS A 93 -10.64 -3.62 9.94
C CYS A 93 -11.14 -3.49 11.37
N HIS A 94 -10.22 -3.12 12.28
CA HIS A 94 -10.56 -2.95 13.70
C HIS A 94 -11.16 -1.57 13.96
N ARG A 95 -10.72 -0.58 13.22
CA ARG A 95 -11.35 0.74 13.12
C ARG A 95 -10.88 1.45 11.86
N ARG A 96 -11.70 2.37 11.35
CA ARG A 96 -11.30 3.20 10.23
C ARG A 96 -10.44 4.36 10.72
N PRO A 97 -9.40 4.76 9.97
CA PRO A 97 -8.59 5.91 10.34
C PRO A 97 -9.38 7.21 10.18
N LYS A 98 -9.06 8.17 11.03
CA LYS A 98 -9.75 9.48 11.07
C LYS A 98 -8.93 10.52 10.34
N LEU A 99 -9.65 11.55 9.88
CA LEU A 99 -9.03 12.74 9.31
C LEU A 99 -7.93 13.26 10.24
N GLY A 100 -6.76 13.54 9.68
CA GLY A 100 -5.61 14.04 10.41
C GLY A 100 -4.68 12.97 10.96
N GLU A 101 -5.09 11.73 10.95
CA GLU A 101 -4.22 10.63 11.39
C GLU A 101 -3.24 10.25 10.30
N ARG A 102 -2.10 9.68 10.70
CA ARG A 102 -1.10 9.16 9.76
C ARG A 102 -1.06 7.64 9.89
N ILE A 103 -1.32 6.97 8.78
CA ILE A 103 -1.22 5.51 8.72
C ILE A 103 0.22 5.14 8.41
N LYS A 104 0.75 4.17 9.16
CA LYS A 104 2.04 3.55 8.88
C LYS A 104 1.79 2.06 8.73
N SER A 105 2.15 1.51 7.56
CA SER A 105 1.83 0.13 7.24
C SER A 105 3.09 -0.66 6.94
N THR A 106 3.04 -1.95 7.25
CA THR A 106 4.10 -2.91 6.91
C THR A 106 3.54 -3.88 5.88
N ILE A 107 4.34 -4.16 4.86
CA ILE A 107 3.99 -5.10 3.79
C ILE A 107 5.08 -6.15 3.73
N THR A 108 4.70 -7.42 3.60
CA THR A 108 5.65 -8.51 3.44
C THR A 108 5.21 -9.38 2.27
N PHE A 109 6.12 -9.61 1.31
CA PHE A 109 5.90 -10.57 0.25
C PHE A 109 6.29 -11.96 0.73
N GLY A 110 5.42 -12.91 0.46
CA GLY A 110 5.66 -14.32 0.71
C GLY A 110 6.03 -15.07 -0.56
N MET A 111 5.42 -16.22 -0.73
CA MET A 111 5.73 -17.09 -1.87
C MET A 111 5.22 -16.53 -3.18
N THR A 112 5.97 -16.80 -4.25
CA THR A 112 5.58 -16.45 -5.62
C THR A 112 5.38 -17.73 -6.42
N PHE A 113 4.27 -17.81 -7.14
CA PHE A 113 3.93 -18.92 -8.03
C PHE A 113 3.65 -18.32 -9.42
N GLY A 114 4.60 -18.46 -10.34
CA GLY A 114 4.47 -17.83 -11.65
C GLY A 114 4.41 -16.31 -11.51
N ASN A 115 3.30 -15.70 -11.92
CA ASN A 115 3.10 -14.25 -11.81
C ASN A 115 2.24 -13.85 -10.60
N VAL A 116 2.00 -14.78 -9.66
CA VAL A 116 1.20 -14.52 -8.47
C VAL A 116 2.11 -14.46 -7.26
N THR A 117 2.06 -13.37 -6.53
CA THR A 117 2.79 -13.20 -5.26
C THR A 117 1.79 -13.09 -4.12
N LEU A 118 2.02 -13.86 -3.07
CA LEU A 118 1.26 -13.73 -1.82
C LEU A 118 1.84 -12.58 -1.02
N ALA A 119 0.96 -11.79 -0.41
CA ALA A 119 1.39 -10.65 0.40
C ALA A 119 0.55 -10.54 1.65
N THR A 120 1.17 -10.06 2.72
CA THR A 120 0.49 -9.71 3.96
C THR A 120 0.78 -8.25 4.28
N GLY A 121 -0.19 -7.60 4.93
CA GLY A 121 -0.03 -6.21 5.32
C GLY A 121 -0.72 -5.92 6.64
N GLN A 122 -0.16 -4.99 7.41
CA GLN A 122 -0.71 -4.48 8.65
C GLN A 122 -0.65 -2.97 8.62
N ALA A 123 -1.76 -2.33 8.96
CA ALA A 123 -1.86 -0.88 9.02
C ALA A 123 -1.97 -0.42 10.47
N PHE A 124 -1.18 0.59 10.82
CA PHE A 124 -1.10 1.13 12.18
C PHE A 124 -1.37 2.63 12.16
N VAL A 125 -2.01 3.12 13.22
CA VAL A 125 -2.00 4.53 13.59
C VAL A 125 -1.32 4.60 14.94
N ASP A 126 -0.19 5.30 15.01
CA ASP A 126 0.72 5.24 16.14
C ASP A 126 1.11 3.77 16.40
N GLU A 127 0.86 3.21 17.57
CA GLU A 127 1.18 1.82 17.88
C GLU A 127 -0.04 0.89 17.78
N GLU A 128 -1.19 1.43 17.38
CA GLU A 128 -2.43 0.67 17.28
C GLU A 128 -2.57 0.05 15.90
N MET A 129 -2.67 -1.27 15.83
CA MET A 129 -2.99 -1.95 14.56
C MET A 129 -4.49 -1.75 14.26
N ILE A 130 -4.78 -1.05 13.18
CA ILE A 130 -6.16 -0.76 12.81
C ILE A 130 -6.72 -1.69 11.73
N ALA A 131 -5.84 -2.36 10.99
CA ALA A 131 -6.27 -3.31 9.95
C ALA A 131 -5.15 -4.28 9.61
N ASP A 132 -5.53 -5.44 9.11
CA ASP A 132 -4.59 -6.40 8.52
C ASP A 132 -5.22 -7.07 7.29
N ILE A 133 -4.37 -7.55 6.39
CA ILE A 133 -4.82 -8.06 5.10
C ILE A 133 -3.90 -9.16 4.58
N ASN A 134 -4.50 -10.12 3.87
CA ASN A 134 -3.78 -11.09 3.05
C ASN A 134 -4.26 -10.95 1.62
N LEU A 135 -3.32 -10.83 0.68
CA LEU A 135 -3.62 -10.59 -0.73
C LEU A 135 -2.91 -11.60 -1.62
N LYS A 136 -3.51 -11.81 -2.80
CA LYS A 136 -2.79 -12.35 -3.96
C LYS A 136 -2.64 -11.22 -4.96
N ILE A 137 -1.42 -11.01 -5.44
CA ILE A 137 -1.10 -9.96 -6.39
C ILE A 137 -0.61 -10.59 -7.68
N PHE A 138 -1.20 -10.20 -8.80
CA PHE A 138 -0.71 -10.55 -10.12
C PHE A 138 0.15 -9.41 -10.64
N ILE A 139 1.41 -9.71 -10.98
CA ILE A 139 2.34 -8.73 -11.53
C ILE A 139 2.43 -8.97 -13.03
N GLN A 140 2.18 -7.93 -13.81
CA GLN A 140 2.29 -7.96 -15.26
C GLN A 140 3.59 -7.35 -15.73
#